data_286738bdb812a8da08499ed5dd293262
#
_entry.id   286738bdb812a8da08499ed5dd293262
#
_cell.length_a   1.000
_cell.length_b   1.000
_cell.length_c   1.000
_cell.angle_alpha   90.00
_cell.angle_beta   90.00
_cell.angle_gamma   90.00
#
_symmetry.space_group_name_H-M   'P 1'
#
loop_
_entity.id
_entity.type
_entity.pdbx_description
1 polymer ?
#
loop_
_entity_poly.entity_id
_entity_poly.type
_entity_poly.pdbx_seq_one_letter_code
_entity_poly.pdbx_strand_id
1 'polypeptide(L)'
;DALGYAIYRLLPGPGVLAGAVTPRDEADAARAAAIVAALGSVDVGQGAVVAQGLCLAVEALPGTDAMLAGVAALPSGLRPDSGRGRGLFYKAAKSGQDRRIDLPTLGPATLRAAAAAGLGGVAFQAGSVICLDLPEMKRLAGELGLFLWARG
;
A
#
# COMPACT_ATOMS: atom_id res chain seq x y z
N ASP A 1 26.29 -11.23 -0.66
CA ASP A 1 26.64 -11.45 0.75
C ASP A 1 25.38 -11.77 1.59
N ALA A 2 25.58 -12.13 2.84
CA ALA A 2 24.45 -12.54 3.72
C ALA A 2 23.43 -11.40 3.93
N LEU A 3 23.90 -10.18 4.07
CA LEU A 3 23.01 -9.01 4.25
C LEU A 3 22.22 -8.72 2.98
N GLY A 4 22.87 -8.74 1.83
CA GLY A 4 22.19 -8.53 0.55
C GLY A 4 21.15 -9.60 0.26
N TYR A 5 21.45 -10.86 0.61
CA TYR A 5 20.50 -11.95 0.48
C TYR A 5 19.29 -11.77 1.40
N ALA A 6 19.53 -11.38 2.68
CA ALA A 6 18.45 -11.15 3.63
C ALA A 6 17.52 -10.00 3.18
N ILE A 7 18.09 -8.89 2.69
CA ILE A 7 17.30 -7.76 2.16
C ILE A 7 16.48 -8.22 0.95
N TYR A 8 17.07 -8.97 0.04
CA TYR A 8 16.38 -9.47 -1.14
C TYR A 8 15.14 -10.31 -0.78
N ARG A 9 15.23 -11.13 0.27
CA ARG A 9 14.10 -11.95 0.73
C ARG A 9 12.98 -11.12 1.36
N LEU A 10 13.28 -9.89 1.80
CA LEU A 10 12.28 -8.97 2.34
C LEU A 10 11.57 -8.14 1.26
N LEU A 11 12.00 -8.26 0.00
CA LEU A 11 11.45 -7.54 -1.15
C LEU A 11 10.63 -8.50 -2.01
N PRO A 12 9.34 -8.70 -1.72
CA PRO A 12 8.54 -9.67 -2.48
C PRO A 12 8.48 -9.33 -3.97
N GLY A 13 8.64 -10.36 -4.80
CA GLY A 13 8.38 -10.28 -6.23
C GLY A 13 6.88 -10.23 -6.52
N PRO A 14 6.50 -10.06 -7.81
CA PRO A 14 5.10 -9.91 -8.19
C PRO A 14 4.22 -11.08 -7.76
N GLY A 15 3.04 -10.78 -7.23
CA GLY A 15 2.03 -11.78 -6.89
C GLY A 15 1.09 -11.33 -5.79
N VAL A 16 -0.06 -11.99 -5.72
CA VAL A 16 -1.01 -11.81 -4.63
C VAL A 16 -0.56 -12.70 -3.47
N LEU A 17 -0.23 -12.08 -2.35
CA LEU A 17 0.33 -12.76 -1.18
C LEU A 17 -0.75 -13.22 -0.20
N ALA A 18 -1.91 -12.57 -0.21
CA ALA A 18 -3.08 -12.94 0.59
C ALA A 18 -4.33 -12.37 -0.07
N GLY A 19 -5.47 -13.02 0.16
CA GLY A 19 -6.77 -12.57 -0.35
C GLY A 19 -6.89 -12.68 -1.85
N ALA A 20 -7.82 -11.91 -2.42
CA ALA A 20 -8.08 -11.87 -3.86
C ALA A 20 -8.17 -10.42 -4.33
N VAL A 21 -7.63 -10.17 -5.52
CA VAL A 21 -7.62 -8.85 -6.17
C VAL A 21 -8.67 -8.85 -7.27
N THR A 22 -9.61 -7.90 -7.21
CA THR A 22 -10.68 -7.76 -8.21
C THR A 22 -10.24 -6.83 -9.34
N PRO A 23 -10.97 -6.82 -10.50
CA PRO A 23 -10.71 -5.81 -11.54
C PRO A 23 -10.80 -4.37 -11.04
N ARG A 24 -11.70 -4.08 -10.08
CA ARG A 24 -11.79 -2.76 -9.47
C ARG A 24 -10.52 -2.44 -8.69
N ASP A 25 -9.99 -3.40 -7.95
CA ASP A 25 -8.73 -3.23 -7.21
C ASP A 25 -7.57 -2.98 -8.16
N GLU A 26 -7.52 -3.69 -9.29
CA GLU A 26 -6.48 -3.48 -10.30
C GLU A 26 -6.54 -2.04 -10.86
N ALA A 27 -7.72 -1.54 -11.16
CA ALA A 27 -7.90 -0.18 -11.66
C ALA A 27 -7.51 0.86 -10.58
N ASP A 28 -7.89 0.64 -9.34
CA ASP A 28 -7.53 1.52 -8.23
C ASP A 28 -6.02 1.52 -7.98
N ALA A 29 -5.36 0.37 -8.07
CA ALA A 29 -3.92 0.28 -7.93
C ALA A 29 -3.17 0.99 -9.06
N ALA A 30 -3.65 0.87 -10.31
CA ALA A 30 -3.07 1.59 -11.43
C ALA A 30 -3.19 3.12 -11.24
N ARG A 31 -4.34 3.58 -10.77
CA ARG A 31 -4.56 4.99 -10.44
C ARG A 31 -3.63 5.45 -9.32
N ALA A 32 -3.54 4.68 -8.24
CA ALA A 32 -2.66 4.98 -7.11
C ALA A 32 -1.19 5.01 -7.53
N ALA A 33 -0.76 4.07 -8.37
CA ALA A 33 0.62 4.03 -8.87
C ALA A 33 0.96 5.29 -9.68
N ALA A 34 0.04 5.77 -10.51
CA ALA A 34 0.23 7.01 -11.26
C ALA A 34 0.34 8.22 -10.32
N ILE A 35 -0.50 8.30 -9.30
CA ILE A 35 -0.46 9.37 -8.29
C ILE A 35 0.88 9.35 -7.54
N VAL A 36 1.28 8.18 -7.07
CA VAL A 36 2.54 8.02 -6.31
C VAL A 36 3.76 8.36 -7.16
N ALA A 37 3.75 7.99 -8.45
CA ALA A 37 4.83 8.35 -9.36
C ALA A 37 4.95 9.88 -9.51
N ALA A 38 3.83 10.58 -9.65
CA ALA A 38 3.80 12.03 -9.76
C ALA A 38 4.30 12.71 -8.47
N LEU A 39 3.84 12.25 -7.31
CA LEU A 39 4.29 12.76 -6.01
C LEU A 39 5.76 12.46 -5.75
N GLY A 40 6.23 11.29 -6.15
CA GLY A 40 7.63 10.90 -6.02
C GLY A 40 8.55 11.77 -6.86
N SER A 41 8.11 12.23 -8.03
CA SER A 41 8.90 13.08 -8.90
C SER A 41 9.19 14.46 -8.30
N VAL A 42 8.36 14.91 -7.35
CA VAL A 42 8.55 16.17 -6.61
C VAL A 42 8.83 15.94 -5.13
N ASP A 43 9.16 14.70 -4.76
CA ASP A 43 9.60 14.31 -3.43
C ASP A 43 8.58 14.61 -2.31
N VAL A 44 7.30 14.36 -2.56
CA VAL A 44 6.23 14.59 -1.57
C VAL A 44 6.01 13.37 -0.69
N GLY A 45 5.88 12.19 -1.28
CA GLY A 45 5.58 10.97 -0.53
C GLY A 45 5.60 9.72 -1.41
N GLN A 46 5.30 8.58 -0.79
CA GLN A 46 5.45 7.26 -1.40
C GLN A 46 4.17 6.43 -1.36
N GLY A 47 3.06 7.03 -0.98
CA GLY A 47 1.81 6.28 -0.83
C GLY A 47 0.57 7.08 -1.17
N ALA A 48 -0.50 6.36 -1.53
CA ALA A 48 -1.82 6.93 -1.80
C ALA A 48 -2.91 5.93 -1.47
N VAL A 49 -4.08 6.44 -1.13
CA VAL A 49 -5.29 5.65 -0.92
C VAL A 49 -6.30 6.00 -2.01
N VAL A 50 -6.75 4.98 -2.73
CA VAL A 50 -7.70 5.13 -3.83
C VAL A 50 -8.84 4.13 -3.65
N ALA A 51 -10.07 4.61 -3.80
CA ALA A 51 -11.28 3.77 -3.79
C ALA A 51 -12.18 4.21 -4.93
N GLN A 52 -12.54 3.27 -5.80
CA GLN A 52 -13.43 3.49 -6.95
C GLN A 52 -12.98 4.69 -7.82
N GLY A 53 -11.66 4.75 -8.06
CA GLY A 53 -11.04 5.81 -8.85
C GLY A 53 -10.84 7.13 -8.12
N LEU A 54 -11.35 7.28 -6.90
CA LEU A 54 -11.22 8.49 -6.10
C LEU A 54 -9.99 8.42 -5.21
N CYS A 55 -9.13 9.42 -5.28
CA CYS A 55 -7.99 9.53 -4.36
C CYS A 55 -8.48 10.09 -3.02
N LEU A 56 -8.47 9.25 -1.99
CA LEU A 56 -8.93 9.63 -0.66
C LEU A 56 -7.86 10.32 0.15
N ALA A 57 -6.59 10.00 -0.09
CA ALA A 57 -5.46 10.58 0.63
C ALA A 57 -4.15 10.30 -0.11
N VAL A 58 -3.16 11.15 0.13
CA VAL A 58 -1.79 10.94 -0.32
C VAL A 58 -0.86 11.06 0.87
N GLU A 59 0.24 10.32 0.84
CA GLU A 59 1.26 10.41 1.88
C GLU A 59 2.09 11.68 1.66
N ALA A 60 2.26 12.42 2.73
CA ALA A 60 3.13 13.60 2.78
C ALA A 60 4.00 13.52 4.03
N LEU A 61 4.50 14.64 4.51
CA LEU A 61 5.43 14.68 5.66
C LEU A 61 4.92 13.91 6.89
N PRO A 62 3.63 13.96 7.26
CA PRO A 62 3.18 13.23 8.46
C PRO A 62 3.30 11.70 8.38
N GLY A 63 3.44 11.13 7.18
CA GLY A 63 3.69 9.69 7.00
C GLY A 63 2.45 8.85 6.80
N THR A 64 2.68 7.53 6.67
CA THR A 64 1.64 6.55 6.32
C THR A 64 0.55 6.44 7.39
N ASP A 65 0.95 6.37 8.67
CA ASP A 65 -0.03 6.16 9.74
C ASP A 65 -0.98 7.35 9.87
N ALA A 66 -0.46 8.57 9.77
CA ALA A 66 -1.29 9.78 9.81
C ALA A 66 -2.23 9.85 8.60
N MET A 67 -1.77 9.45 7.42
CA MET A 67 -2.59 9.38 6.22
C MET A 67 -3.75 8.40 6.40
N LEU A 68 -3.48 7.18 6.87
CA LEU A 68 -4.50 6.16 7.08
C LEU A 68 -5.48 6.55 8.18
N ALA A 69 -5.00 7.17 9.26
CA ALA A 69 -5.87 7.69 10.32
C ALA A 69 -6.81 8.77 9.77
N GLY A 70 -6.30 9.62 8.87
CA GLY A 70 -7.12 10.63 8.20
C GLY A 70 -8.22 10.01 7.34
N VAL A 71 -7.92 8.92 6.64
CA VAL A 71 -8.93 8.19 5.85
C VAL A 71 -9.99 7.60 6.77
N ALA A 72 -9.57 6.99 7.90
CA ALA A 72 -10.50 6.42 8.88
C ALA A 72 -11.45 7.48 9.45
N ALA A 73 -11.00 8.72 9.57
CA ALA A 73 -11.75 9.84 10.13
C ALA A 73 -12.60 10.60 9.10
N LEU A 74 -12.53 10.25 7.82
CA LEU A 74 -13.32 10.94 6.79
C LEU A 74 -14.82 10.82 7.10
N PRO A 75 -15.61 11.90 6.91
CA PRO A 75 -17.06 11.81 7.01
C PRO A 75 -17.61 10.77 6.05
N SER A 76 -18.64 10.04 6.49
CA SER A 76 -19.24 8.96 5.68
C SER A 76 -19.72 9.44 4.30
N GLY A 77 -20.17 10.67 4.19
CA GLY A 77 -20.60 11.25 2.91
C GLY A 77 -19.49 11.47 1.90
N LEU A 78 -18.22 11.44 2.34
CA LEU A 78 -17.05 11.55 1.45
C LEU A 78 -16.49 10.19 1.05
N ARG A 79 -16.94 9.09 1.69
CA ARG A 79 -16.48 7.75 1.34
C ARG A 79 -17.35 7.17 0.23
N PRO A 80 -16.74 6.52 -0.78
CA PRO A 80 -17.50 5.79 -1.77
C PRO A 80 -18.28 4.63 -1.13
N ASP A 81 -19.37 4.20 -1.77
CA ASP A 81 -20.15 3.05 -1.34
C ASP A 81 -19.27 1.79 -1.33
N SER A 82 -19.06 1.21 -0.15
CA SER A 82 -18.20 0.04 0.03
C SER A 82 -18.66 -1.18 -0.75
N GLY A 83 -19.93 -1.26 -1.13
CA GLY A 83 -20.46 -2.35 -1.95
C GLY A 83 -19.86 -2.42 -3.34
N ARG A 84 -19.27 -1.32 -3.85
CA ARG A 84 -18.62 -1.25 -5.15
C ARG A 84 -17.10 -1.38 -5.09
N GLY A 85 -16.55 -1.62 -3.93
CA GLY A 85 -15.11 -1.73 -3.70
C GLY A 85 -14.66 -0.80 -2.59
N ARG A 86 -13.96 -1.39 -1.60
CA ARG A 86 -13.54 -0.65 -0.41
C ARG A 86 -12.30 0.21 -0.63
N GLY A 87 -11.59 -0.03 -1.73
CA GLY A 87 -10.36 0.68 -2.03
C GLY A 87 -9.12 0.04 -1.42
N LEU A 88 -7.99 0.68 -1.65
CA LEU A 88 -6.71 0.16 -1.23
C LEU A 88 -5.73 1.27 -0.85
N PHE A 89 -4.73 0.90 -0.06
CA PHE A 89 -3.51 1.68 0.11
C PHE A 89 -2.43 1.11 -0.81
N TYR A 90 -1.73 1.97 -1.55
CA TYR A 90 -0.62 1.60 -2.41
C TYR A 90 0.65 2.33 -2.00
N LYS A 91 1.78 1.61 -1.96
CA LYS A 91 3.08 2.17 -1.62
C LYS A 91 4.13 1.77 -2.67
N ALA A 92 5.01 2.71 -3.01
CA ALA A 92 6.09 2.47 -3.97
C ALA A 92 7.33 3.29 -3.61
N ALA A 93 8.48 2.86 -4.12
CA ALA A 93 9.70 3.62 -3.99
C ALA A 93 9.64 4.88 -4.86
N LYS A 94 10.28 5.97 -4.44
CA LYS A 94 10.40 7.19 -5.23
C LYS A 94 11.31 6.95 -6.42
N SER A 95 10.94 7.50 -7.58
CA SER A 95 11.76 7.43 -8.78
C SER A 95 13.08 8.18 -8.58
N GLY A 96 14.17 7.61 -9.10
CA GLY A 96 15.48 8.27 -9.09
C GLY A 96 16.23 8.22 -7.78
N GLN A 97 15.68 7.63 -6.72
CA GLN A 97 16.38 7.43 -5.47
C GLN A 97 17.33 6.24 -5.52
N ASP A 98 18.39 6.29 -4.70
CA ASP A 98 19.19 5.12 -4.44
C ASP A 98 18.42 4.16 -3.55
N ARG A 99 17.85 3.14 -4.16
CA ARG A 99 16.98 2.16 -3.49
C ARG A 99 17.69 1.34 -2.42
N ARG A 100 19.03 1.35 -2.39
CA ARG A 100 19.79 0.64 -1.37
C ARG A 100 19.82 1.38 -0.04
N ILE A 101 19.53 2.68 -0.03
CA ILE A 101 19.64 3.54 1.15
C ILE A 101 18.27 3.84 1.75
N ASP A 102 17.24 4.04 0.90
CA ASP A 102 15.94 4.55 1.36
C ASP A 102 14.78 3.81 0.71
N LEU A 103 14.63 2.54 1.07
CA LEU A 103 13.49 1.73 0.61
C LEU A 103 12.29 1.94 1.52
N PRO A 104 11.09 2.13 0.95
CA PRO A 104 9.88 2.16 1.75
C PRO A 104 9.61 0.80 2.39
N THR A 105 8.95 0.82 3.54
CA THR A 105 8.65 -0.39 4.29
C THR A 105 7.16 -0.50 4.61
N LEU A 106 6.68 -1.74 4.69
CA LEU A 106 5.37 -2.11 5.19
C LEU A 106 5.55 -3.14 6.31
N GLY A 107 4.62 -3.14 7.24
CA GLY A 107 4.62 -4.11 8.31
C GLY A 107 3.20 -4.41 8.79
N PRO A 108 3.05 -5.28 9.82
CA PRO A 108 1.73 -5.64 10.37
C PRO A 108 0.91 -4.44 10.82
N ALA A 109 1.54 -3.40 11.39
CA ALA A 109 0.84 -2.21 11.85
C ALA A 109 0.13 -1.47 10.69
N THR A 110 0.73 -1.46 9.49
CA THR A 110 0.13 -0.85 8.31
C THR A 110 -1.16 -1.58 7.91
N LEU A 111 -1.16 -2.92 7.99
CA LEU A 111 -2.34 -3.71 7.68
C LEU A 111 -3.49 -3.42 8.66
N ARG A 112 -3.17 -3.29 9.94
CA ARG A 112 -4.17 -2.91 10.96
C ARG A 112 -4.75 -1.52 10.67
N ALA A 113 -3.90 -0.57 10.33
CA ALA A 113 -4.33 0.80 10.00
C ALA A 113 -5.20 0.82 8.73
N ALA A 114 -4.86 0.04 7.72
CA ALA A 114 -5.66 -0.08 6.50
C ALA A 114 -7.04 -0.70 6.79
N ALA A 115 -7.10 -1.74 7.62
CA ALA A 115 -8.36 -2.35 8.04
C ALA A 115 -9.23 -1.35 8.83
N ALA A 116 -8.63 -0.60 9.76
CA ALA A 116 -9.32 0.42 10.54
C ALA A 116 -9.85 1.55 9.64
N ALA A 117 -9.17 1.83 8.53
CA ALA A 117 -9.63 2.80 7.53
C ALA A 117 -10.73 2.25 6.61
N GLY A 118 -11.14 1.00 6.77
CA GLY A 118 -12.20 0.37 5.98
C GLY A 118 -11.77 -0.03 4.57
N LEU A 119 -10.48 -0.15 4.32
CA LEU A 119 -9.95 -0.52 3.00
C LEU A 119 -10.08 -2.02 2.75
N GLY A 120 -10.08 -2.41 1.47
CA GLY A 120 -10.12 -3.81 1.06
C GLY A 120 -8.76 -4.49 1.04
N GLY A 121 -7.68 -3.73 0.95
CA GLY A 121 -6.35 -4.30 0.93
C GLY A 121 -5.22 -3.31 0.80
N VAL A 122 -4.03 -3.87 0.73
CA VAL A 122 -2.78 -3.12 0.57
C VAL A 122 -2.05 -3.67 -0.65
N ALA A 123 -1.67 -2.79 -1.55
CA ALA A 123 -0.84 -3.11 -2.70
C ALA A 123 0.47 -2.33 -2.61
N PHE A 124 1.53 -2.85 -3.22
CA PHE A 124 2.83 -2.19 -3.21
C PHE A 124 3.64 -2.59 -4.43
N GLN A 125 4.63 -1.77 -4.76
CA GLN A 125 5.52 -2.03 -5.89
C GLN A 125 6.39 -3.25 -5.62
N ALA A 126 6.24 -4.29 -6.43
CA ALA A 126 7.02 -5.52 -6.30
C ALA A 126 8.51 -5.23 -6.44
N GLY A 127 9.31 -5.86 -5.59
CA GLY A 127 10.78 -5.75 -5.64
C GLY A 127 11.36 -4.45 -5.10
N SER A 128 10.53 -3.51 -4.64
CA SER A 128 11.01 -2.18 -4.20
C SER A 128 10.49 -1.75 -2.84
N VAL A 129 9.69 -2.57 -2.17
CA VAL A 129 9.13 -2.28 -0.86
C VAL A 129 9.51 -3.41 0.09
N ILE A 130 10.10 -3.06 1.23
CA ILE A 130 10.47 -4.02 2.26
C ILE A 130 9.21 -4.41 3.04
N CYS A 131 8.94 -5.70 3.13
CA CYS A 131 7.87 -6.24 3.97
C CYS A 131 8.49 -6.82 5.24
N LEU A 132 8.24 -6.16 6.38
CA LEU A 132 8.73 -6.61 7.68
C LEU A 132 7.83 -7.74 8.18
N ASP A 133 8.45 -8.91 8.47
CA ASP A 133 7.73 -10.08 8.95
C ASP A 133 6.62 -10.51 7.97
N LEU A 134 7.01 -10.87 6.76
CA LEU A 134 6.06 -11.25 5.71
C LEU A 134 5.12 -12.40 6.11
N PRO A 135 5.58 -13.47 6.79
CA PRO A 135 4.66 -14.51 7.24
C PRO A 135 3.54 -13.98 8.15
N GLU A 136 3.88 -13.09 9.10
CA GLU A 136 2.89 -12.46 9.96
C GLU A 136 1.96 -11.52 9.17
N MET A 137 2.50 -10.79 8.21
CA MET A 137 1.68 -9.93 7.36
C MET A 137 0.64 -10.74 6.58
N LYS A 138 1.03 -11.89 6.02
CA LYS A 138 0.10 -12.77 5.30
C LYS A 138 -0.99 -13.29 6.22
N ARG A 139 -0.61 -13.76 7.41
CA ARG A 139 -1.55 -14.27 8.41
C ARG A 139 -2.55 -13.19 8.81
N LEU A 140 -2.04 -12.02 9.13
CA LEU A 140 -2.84 -10.90 9.60
C LEU A 140 -3.78 -10.38 8.50
N ALA A 141 -3.30 -10.30 7.25
CA ALA A 141 -4.13 -9.91 6.12
C ALA A 141 -5.33 -10.85 5.98
N GLY A 142 -5.11 -12.15 6.08
CA GLY A 142 -6.19 -13.15 6.06
C GLY A 142 -7.17 -12.96 7.21
N GLU A 143 -6.67 -12.73 8.41
CA GLU A 143 -7.49 -12.50 9.60
C GLU A 143 -8.33 -11.22 9.49
N LEU A 144 -7.75 -10.16 8.95
CA LEU A 144 -8.43 -8.87 8.78
C LEU A 144 -9.30 -8.79 7.52
N GLY A 145 -9.31 -9.80 6.68
CA GLY A 145 -10.06 -9.79 5.43
C GLY A 145 -9.49 -8.84 4.38
N LEU A 146 -8.18 -8.61 4.41
CA LEU A 146 -7.48 -7.75 3.45
C LEU A 146 -6.80 -8.60 2.39
N PHE A 147 -6.74 -8.10 1.15
CA PHE A 147 -5.73 -8.61 0.23
C PHE A 147 -4.37 -7.95 0.51
N LEU A 148 -3.31 -8.65 0.15
CA LEU A 148 -1.94 -8.15 0.19
C LEU A 148 -1.31 -8.51 -1.15
N TRP A 149 -0.91 -7.49 -1.93
CA TRP A 149 -0.57 -7.67 -3.33
C TRP A 149 0.70 -6.92 -3.70
N ALA A 150 1.73 -7.69 -4.12
CA ALA A 150 2.94 -7.14 -4.72
C ALA A 150 2.67 -6.96 -6.22
N ARG A 151 2.43 -5.73 -6.64
CA ARG A 151 2.07 -5.40 -8.01
C ARG A 151 3.33 -5.25 -8.86
N GLY A 152 3.36 -6.01 -9.97
CA GLY A 152 4.46 -5.94 -10.93
C GLY A 152 4.46 -4.69 -11.81
#